data_4af0ac0e6c1627c0683b16a4bb648432
#
_entry.id   4af0ac0e6c1627c0683b16a4bb648432
#
_cell.length_a   1.000
_cell.length_b   1.000
_cell.length_c   1.000
_cell.angle_alpha   90.00
_cell.angle_beta   90.00
_cell.angle_gamma   90.00
#
_symmetry.space_group_name_H-M   'P 1'
#
loop_
_entity.id
_entity.type
_entity.pdbx_description
1 polymer ?
#
loop_
_entity_poly.entity_id
_entity_poly.type
_entity_poly.pdbx_seq_one_letter_code
_entity_poly.pdbx_strand_id
1 'polypeptide(L)'
;MAFGYKRIFAALDGASTQRAVMERAIALAEEEHAELTFGHVIDSVPYEASGVDFELLCNEGKIRIETDLADLLEKARNNADIPSMQLIVRAGRITDTLQKQLIEPTEPDLVICGERGLSNIKYVFVGSVSTYLIRNLRCDVLV
;
A
#
# COMPACT_ATOMS: atom_id res chain seq x y z
N MET A 1 -1.37 23.83 -1.61
CA MET A 1 -0.42 24.05 -0.51
C MET A 1 0.18 22.73 -0.08
N ALA A 2 1.49 22.64 -0.05
CA ALA A 2 2.18 21.44 0.37
C ALA A 2 2.17 21.30 1.89
N PHE A 3 1.99 20.07 2.37
CA PHE A 3 2.03 19.77 3.81
C PHE A 3 3.43 19.40 4.28
N GLY A 4 4.39 19.32 3.37
CA GLY A 4 5.76 18.99 3.68
C GLY A 4 6.04 17.50 3.83
N TYR A 5 5.18 16.63 3.33
CA TYR A 5 5.44 15.19 3.32
C TYR A 5 6.62 14.88 2.41
N LYS A 6 7.54 14.06 2.89
CA LYS A 6 8.73 13.66 2.16
C LYS A 6 8.69 12.22 1.70
N ARG A 7 8.02 11.35 2.42
CA ARG A 7 7.89 9.93 2.10
C ARG A 7 6.46 9.49 2.34
N ILE A 8 5.82 9.02 1.28
CA ILE A 8 4.44 8.55 1.31
C ILE A 8 4.42 7.05 1.08
N PHE A 9 3.71 6.33 1.93
CA PHE A 9 3.46 4.91 1.78
C PHE A 9 1.99 4.68 1.47
N ALA A 10 1.69 3.93 0.41
CA ALA A 10 0.33 3.57 0.05
C ALA A 10 0.14 2.06 0.20
N ALA A 11 -0.77 1.68 1.08
CA ALA A 11 -1.11 0.28 1.32
C ALA A 11 -2.17 -0.18 0.32
N LEU A 12 -1.81 -1.16 -0.49
CA LEU A 12 -2.70 -1.75 -1.50
C LEU A 12 -3.33 -3.03 -0.95
N ASP A 13 -4.62 -3.22 -1.19
CA ASP A 13 -5.34 -4.38 -0.71
C ASP A 13 -5.36 -5.55 -1.71
N GLY A 14 -4.86 -5.35 -2.91
CA GLY A 14 -4.88 -6.36 -3.97
C GLY A 14 -6.25 -6.52 -4.62
N ALA A 15 -7.20 -5.64 -4.32
CA ALA A 15 -8.59 -5.77 -4.74
C ALA A 15 -9.12 -4.47 -5.36
N SER A 16 -10.40 -4.21 -5.23
CA SER A 16 -11.08 -3.14 -5.95
C SER A 16 -10.66 -1.72 -5.56
N THR A 17 -10.19 -1.51 -4.33
CA THR A 17 -9.83 -0.17 -3.87
C THR A 17 -8.41 0.25 -4.26
N GLN A 18 -7.57 -0.68 -4.71
CA GLN A 18 -6.15 -0.38 -4.90
C GLN A 18 -5.88 0.67 -5.99
N ARG A 19 -6.68 0.69 -7.05
CA ARG A 19 -6.51 1.70 -8.11
C ARG A 19 -6.75 3.11 -7.57
N ALA A 20 -7.82 3.31 -6.80
CA ALA A 20 -8.15 4.61 -6.23
C ALA A 20 -7.09 5.06 -5.21
N VAL A 21 -6.60 4.14 -4.38
CA VAL A 21 -5.52 4.41 -3.44
C VAL A 21 -4.25 4.83 -4.17
N MET A 22 -3.91 4.11 -5.23
CA MET A 22 -2.72 4.41 -6.03
C MET A 22 -2.83 5.77 -6.73
N GLU A 23 -3.97 6.08 -7.32
CA GLU A 23 -4.20 7.37 -7.96
C GLU A 23 -4.06 8.53 -6.98
N ARG A 24 -4.64 8.38 -5.79
CA ARG A 24 -4.55 9.39 -4.74
C ARG A 24 -3.13 9.57 -4.25
N ALA A 25 -2.42 8.46 -4.06
CA ALA A 25 -1.03 8.49 -3.61
C ALA A 25 -0.11 9.18 -4.63
N ILE A 26 -0.30 8.90 -5.90
CA ILE A 26 0.48 9.54 -6.98
C ILE A 26 0.21 11.05 -6.99
N ALA A 27 -1.05 11.46 -6.90
CA ALA A 27 -1.40 12.88 -6.90
C ALA A 27 -0.77 13.62 -5.72
N LEU A 28 -0.80 13.03 -4.53
CA LEU A 28 -0.19 13.63 -3.35
C LEU A 28 1.33 13.64 -3.43
N ALA A 29 1.95 12.56 -3.89
CA ALA A 29 3.39 12.49 -4.03
C ALA A 29 3.90 13.53 -5.05
N GLU A 30 3.18 13.71 -6.14
CA GLU A 30 3.50 14.73 -7.13
C GLU A 30 3.42 16.14 -6.53
N GLU A 31 2.34 16.45 -5.82
CA GLU A 31 2.16 17.76 -5.20
C GLU A 31 3.22 18.06 -4.14
N GLU A 32 3.56 17.05 -3.33
CA GLU A 32 4.51 17.18 -2.23
C GLU A 32 5.96 16.96 -2.63
N HIS A 33 6.22 16.53 -3.86
CA HIS A 33 7.55 16.12 -4.31
C HIS A 33 8.12 15.01 -3.43
N ALA A 34 7.28 14.06 -3.05
CA ALA A 34 7.60 13.01 -2.09
C ALA A 34 8.04 11.70 -2.76
N GLU A 35 8.91 10.97 -2.09
CA GLU A 35 9.18 9.58 -2.43
C GLU A 35 7.93 8.75 -2.18
N LEU A 36 7.68 7.77 -3.04
CA LEU A 36 6.44 6.98 -3.01
C LEU A 36 6.73 5.49 -2.93
N THR A 37 6.17 4.84 -1.94
CA THR A 37 6.23 3.38 -1.81
C THR A 37 4.81 2.82 -1.83
N PHE A 38 4.58 1.87 -2.72
CA PHE A 38 3.38 1.04 -2.71
C PHE A 38 3.70 -0.28 -2.02
N GLY A 39 2.84 -0.72 -1.13
CA GLY A 39 3.03 -1.97 -0.41
C GLY A 39 1.78 -2.84 -0.41
N HIS A 40 1.98 -4.13 -0.54
CA HIS A 40 0.92 -5.11 -0.46
C HIS A 40 1.37 -6.31 0.37
N VAL A 41 0.50 -6.79 1.25
CA VAL A 41 0.75 -7.98 2.04
C VAL A 41 -0.21 -9.08 1.60
N ILE A 42 0.36 -10.22 1.25
CA ILE A 42 -0.41 -11.43 0.99
C ILE A 42 -0.61 -12.13 2.33
N ASP A 43 -1.86 -12.37 2.70
CA ASP A 43 -2.19 -13.03 3.96
C ASP A 43 -1.65 -14.47 3.95
N SER A 44 -0.73 -14.78 4.85
CA SER A 44 -0.14 -16.12 4.95
C SER A 44 -1.03 -17.14 5.64
N VAL A 45 -2.00 -16.69 6.42
CA VAL A 45 -2.82 -17.59 7.26
C VAL A 45 -3.50 -18.69 6.45
N PRO A 46 -4.13 -18.43 5.29
CA PRO A 46 -4.74 -19.49 4.49
C PRO A 46 -3.76 -20.56 3.98
N TYR A 47 -2.46 -20.26 3.97
CA TYR A 47 -1.43 -21.09 3.37
C TYR A 47 -0.51 -21.75 4.38
N GLU A 48 -0.68 -21.54 5.68
CA GLU A 48 0.25 -22.02 6.72
C GLU A 48 0.47 -23.54 6.70
N ALA A 49 -0.54 -24.31 6.32
CA ALA A 49 -0.45 -25.77 6.28
C ALA A 49 -0.22 -26.35 4.87
N SER A 50 -0.02 -25.50 3.86
CA SER A 50 -0.04 -25.93 2.46
C SER A 50 1.34 -26.24 1.86
N GLY A 51 2.42 -25.84 2.53
CA GLY A 51 3.77 -25.96 1.98
C GLY A 51 4.05 -25.03 0.82
N VAL A 52 3.29 -23.93 0.69
CA VAL A 52 3.46 -22.94 -0.37
C VAL A 52 4.79 -22.22 -0.25
N ASP A 53 5.43 -21.99 -1.40
CA ASP A 53 6.61 -21.13 -1.49
C ASP A 53 6.14 -19.67 -1.43
N PHE A 54 6.36 -19.01 -0.31
CA PHE A 54 5.91 -17.63 -0.11
C PHE A 54 6.68 -16.62 -0.97
N GLU A 55 7.94 -16.89 -1.29
CA GLU A 55 8.70 -16.03 -2.19
C GLU A 55 8.08 -16.04 -3.60
N LEU A 56 7.74 -17.22 -4.10
CA LEU A 56 7.05 -17.36 -5.37
C LEU A 56 5.69 -16.66 -5.37
N LEU A 57 4.94 -16.85 -4.28
CA LEU A 57 3.63 -16.21 -4.12
C LEU A 57 3.74 -14.69 -4.15
N CYS A 58 4.74 -14.13 -3.47
CA CYS A 58 4.99 -12.69 -3.49
C CYS A 58 5.39 -12.19 -4.89
N ASN A 59 6.22 -12.93 -5.59
CA ASN A 59 6.62 -12.58 -6.96
C ASN A 59 5.43 -12.58 -7.91
N GLU A 60 4.57 -13.57 -7.82
CA GLU A 60 3.34 -13.63 -8.61
C GLU A 60 2.39 -12.49 -8.28
N GLY A 61 2.24 -12.18 -7.01
CA GLY A 61 1.41 -11.06 -6.56
C GLY A 61 1.92 -9.72 -7.05
N LYS A 62 3.23 -9.53 -7.02
CA LYS A 62 3.87 -8.32 -7.54
C LYS A 62 3.65 -8.18 -9.04
N ILE A 63 3.85 -9.25 -9.80
CA ILE A 63 3.61 -9.26 -11.25
C ILE A 63 2.15 -8.92 -11.57
N ARG A 64 1.22 -9.45 -10.79
CA ARG A 64 -0.21 -9.16 -10.98
C ARG A 64 -0.50 -7.67 -10.79
N ILE A 65 0.02 -7.06 -9.75
CA ILE A 65 -0.15 -5.63 -9.51
C ILE A 65 0.51 -4.82 -10.63
N GLU A 66 1.73 -5.18 -11.01
CA GLU A 66 2.45 -4.53 -12.10
C GLU A 66 1.71 -4.62 -13.44
N THR A 67 1.00 -5.71 -13.67
CA THR A 67 0.20 -5.90 -14.88
C THR A 67 -1.10 -5.11 -14.83
N ASP A 68 -1.83 -5.23 -13.73
CA ASP A 68 -3.16 -4.62 -13.60
C ASP A 68 -3.10 -3.10 -13.48
N LEU A 69 -2.02 -2.57 -12.92
CA LEU A 69 -1.86 -1.15 -12.65
C LEU A 69 -0.64 -0.56 -13.37
N ALA A 70 -0.25 -1.18 -14.48
CA ALA A 70 0.92 -0.77 -15.26
C ALA A 70 0.88 0.70 -15.67
N ASP A 71 -0.27 1.19 -16.05
CA ASP A 71 -0.48 2.58 -16.45
C ASP A 71 -0.14 3.55 -15.31
N LEU A 72 -0.59 3.27 -14.11
CA LEU A 72 -0.35 4.11 -12.94
C LEU A 72 1.10 4.02 -12.46
N LEU A 73 1.67 2.82 -12.44
CA LEU A 73 3.06 2.63 -12.05
C LEU A 73 4.01 3.32 -13.00
N GLU A 74 3.75 3.24 -14.30
CA GLU A 74 4.55 3.94 -15.30
C GLU A 74 4.43 5.45 -15.16
N LYS A 75 3.20 5.94 -14.92
CA LYS A 75 2.96 7.36 -14.68
C LYS A 75 3.76 7.86 -13.48
N ALA A 76 3.78 7.13 -12.38
CA ALA A 76 4.54 7.49 -11.19
C ALA A 76 6.05 7.44 -11.45
N ARG A 77 6.52 6.41 -12.12
CA ARG A 77 7.94 6.22 -12.41
C ARG A 77 8.49 7.32 -13.31
N ASN A 78 7.70 7.78 -14.26
CA ASN A 78 8.11 8.80 -15.23
C ASN A 78 7.80 10.23 -14.77
N ASN A 79 7.22 10.40 -13.58
CA ASN A 79 6.87 11.71 -13.06
C ASN A 79 8.11 12.38 -12.46
N ALA A 80 8.52 13.51 -13.04
CA ALA A 80 9.70 14.24 -12.57
C ALA A 80 9.55 14.81 -11.17
N ASP A 81 8.32 15.00 -10.69
CA ASP A 81 8.03 15.53 -9.36
C ASP A 81 8.02 14.46 -8.28
N ILE A 82 8.12 13.18 -8.64
CA ILE A 82 8.21 12.07 -7.69
C ILE A 82 9.64 11.55 -7.73
N PRO A 83 10.44 11.83 -6.68
CA PRO A 83 11.87 11.49 -6.68
C PRO A 83 12.18 10.00 -6.80
N SER A 84 11.33 9.16 -6.22
CA SER A 84 11.47 7.70 -6.33
C SER A 84 10.14 7.01 -6.13
N MET A 85 10.01 5.84 -6.74
CA MET A 85 8.82 5.00 -6.58
C MET A 85 9.25 3.54 -6.48
N GLN A 86 8.67 2.80 -5.55
CA GLN A 86 8.91 1.36 -5.42
C GLN A 86 7.61 0.64 -5.07
N LEU A 87 7.55 -0.63 -5.44
CA LEU A 87 6.47 -1.54 -5.09
C LEU A 87 7.06 -2.72 -4.32
N ILE A 88 6.56 -2.95 -3.11
CA ILE A 88 7.03 -4.03 -2.24
C ILE A 88 5.86 -4.95 -1.93
N VAL A 89 6.03 -6.25 -2.15
CA VAL A 89 5.05 -7.27 -1.81
C VAL A 89 5.69 -8.27 -0.85
N ARG A 90 5.02 -8.53 0.26
CA ARG A 90 5.47 -9.49 1.27
C ARG A 90 4.32 -10.40 1.65
N ALA A 91 4.63 -11.56 2.22
CA ALA A 91 3.64 -12.49 2.76
C ALA A 91 3.80 -12.57 4.27
N GLY A 92 2.69 -12.66 4.98
CA GLY A 92 2.68 -12.76 6.43
C GLY A 92 1.30 -12.46 6.99
N ARG A 93 1.23 -12.25 8.27
CA ARG A 93 0.01 -11.75 8.91
C ARG A 93 -0.14 -10.28 8.54
N ILE A 94 -1.29 -9.90 8.02
CA ILE A 94 -1.47 -8.64 7.31
C ILE A 94 -0.98 -7.43 8.11
N THR A 95 -1.53 -7.17 9.28
CA THR A 95 -1.22 -5.95 10.03
C THR A 95 0.21 -5.92 10.55
N ASP A 96 0.69 -7.05 11.05
CA ASP A 96 2.03 -7.16 11.59
C ASP A 96 3.10 -6.99 10.50
N THR A 97 2.91 -7.67 9.37
CA THR A 97 3.82 -7.59 8.22
C THR A 97 3.82 -6.19 7.63
N LEU A 98 2.64 -5.62 7.45
CA LEU A 98 2.50 -4.27 6.91
C LEU A 98 3.23 -3.25 7.77
N GLN A 99 3.04 -3.28 9.08
CA GLN A 99 3.69 -2.35 9.98
C GLN A 99 5.20 -2.58 10.06
N LYS A 100 5.62 -3.80 10.38
CA LYS A 100 7.01 -4.08 10.73
C LYS A 100 7.94 -4.29 9.56
N GLN A 101 7.43 -4.84 8.46
CA GLN A 101 8.27 -5.15 7.31
C GLN A 101 8.18 -4.15 6.17
N LEU A 102 7.11 -3.39 6.09
CA LEU A 102 6.88 -2.44 5.01
C LEU A 102 6.89 -0.99 5.47
N ILE A 103 6.10 -0.64 6.46
CA ILE A 103 5.95 0.76 6.89
C ILE A 103 7.14 1.23 7.71
N GLU A 104 7.47 0.56 8.80
CA GLU A 104 8.57 1.00 9.66
C GLU A 104 9.90 1.12 8.92
N PRO A 105 10.32 0.14 8.07
CA PRO A 105 11.58 0.28 7.35
C PRO A 105 11.63 1.42 6.35
N THR A 106 10.51 1.83 5.79
CA THR A 106 10.45 2.92 4.81
C THR A 106 10.29 4.31 5.44
N GLU A 107 10.01 4.35 6.73
CA GLU A 107 9.90 5.59 7.51
C GLU A 107 9.03 6.66 6.86
N PRO A 108 7.78 6.35 6.48
CA PRO A 108 6.92 7.35 5.86
C PRO A 108 6.43 8.38 6.87
N ASP A 109 6.15 9.57 6.39
CA ASP A 109 5.46 10.59 7.17
C ASP A 109 3.97 10.69 6.84
N LEU A 110 3.54 9.98 5.80
CA LEU A 110 2.13 9.79 5.49
C LEU A 110 1.89 8.37 5.00
N VAL A 111 0.88 7.70 5.54
CA VAL A 111 0.38 6.40 5.07
C VAL A 111 -1.01 6.57 4.51
N ILE A 112 -1.23 6.08 3.30
CA ILE A 112 -2.52 6.10 2.64
C ILE A 112 -3.04 4.67 2.56
N CYS A 113 -4.28 4.45 2.96
CA CYS A 113 -4.94 3.16 2.81
C CYS A 113 -6.37 3.39 2.33
N GLY A 114 -6.94 2.38 1.72
CA GLY A 114 -8.32 2.43 1.26
C GLY A 114 -9.28 2.02 2.36
N GLU A 115 -10.53 2.32 2.13
CA GLU A 115 -11.60 1.71 2.89
C GLU A 115 -11.60 0.21 2.62
N ARG A 116 -12.42 -0.51 3.36
CA ARG A 116 -12.56 -1.94 3.20
C ARG A 116 -12.78 -2.35 1.74
N GLY A 117 -11.96 -3.26 1.23
CA GLY A 117 -12.03 -3.75 -0.14
C GLY A 117 -13.25 -4.60 -0.49
N LEU A 118 -14.12 -4.87 0.49
CA LEU A 118 -15.33 -5.65 0.28
C LEU A 118 -16.52 -4.73 0.10
N SER A 119 -16.98 -4.64 -1.13
CA SER A 119 -18.05 -3.76 -1.56
C SER A 119 -19.44 -4.08 -1.01
N ASN A 120 -19.61 -5.21 -0.33
CA ASN A 120 -20.92 -5.69 0.11
C ASN A 120 -21.36 -5.19 1.49
N ILE A 121 -20.58 -4.34 2.11
CA ILE A 121 -20.91 -3.86 3.44
C ILE A 121 -21.59 -2.51 3.34
N LYS A 122 -22.83 -2.48 3.77
CA LYS A 122 -23.68 -1.29 3.72
C LYS A 122 -23.34 -0.25 4.78
N TYR A 123 -22.32 -0.50 5.59
CA TYR A 123 -21.92 0.40 6.65
C TYR A 123 -20.64 1.12 6.27
N VAL A 124 -20.66 2.43 6.38
CA VAL A 124 -19.45 3.22 6.21
C VAL A 124 -18.69 3.16 7.54
N PHE A 125 -17.69 2.30 7.59
CA PHE A 125 -16.75 2.30 8.70
C PHE A 125 -15.35 1.92 8.20
N VAL A 126 -14.37 2.38 8.95
CA VAL A 126 -12.97 2.10 8.66
C VAL A 126 -12.72 0.61 8.83
N GLY A 127 -12.06 -0.02 7.86
CA GLY A 127 -11.74 -1.45 7.91
C GLY A 127 -10.74 -1.77 9.02
N SER A 128 -10.55 -3.07 9.29
CA SER A 128 -9.67 -3.54 10.35
C SER A 128 -8.22 -3.09 10.18
N VAL A 129 -7.72 -3.12 8.95
CA VAL A 129 -6.35 -2.68 8.65
C VAL A 129 -6.21 -1.18 8.87
N SER A 130 -7.13 -0.38 8.34
CA SER A 130 -7.10 1.07 8.53
C SER A 130 -7.18 1.45 10.00
N THR A 131 -8.06 0.79 10.75
CA THR A 131 -8.19 1.00 12.21
C THR A 131 -6.88 0.68 12.92
N TYR A 132 -6.25 -0.43 12.58
CA TYR A 132 -4.98 -0.83 13.15
C TYR A 132 -3.90 0.24 12.88
N LEU A 133 -3.80 0.72 11.66
CA LEU A 133 -2.81 1.73 11.28
C LEU A 133 -3.03 3.03 12.02
N ILE A 134 -4.27 3.50 12.09
CA ILE A 134 -4.62 4.73 12.81
C ILE A 134 -4.18 4.65 14.28
N ARG A 135 -4.36 3.50 14.92
CA ARG A 135 -4.04 3.32 16.33
C ARG A 135 -2.56 3.10 16.62
N ASN A 136 -1.82 2.55 15.68
CA ASN A 136 -0.47 2.05 15.95
C ASN A 136 0.66 2.81 15.25
N LEU A 137 0.35 3.61 14.26
CA LEU A 137 1.36 4.43 13.58
C LEU A 137 1.49 5.79 14.25
N ARG A 138 2.69 6.36 14.14
CA ARG A 138 3.00 7.70 14.66
C ARG A 138 2.93 8.78 13.59
N CYS A 139 2.78 8.39 12.34
CA CYS A 139 2.65 9.32 11.22
C CYS A 139 1.18 9.56 10.88
N ASP A 140 0.93 10.49 9.98
CA ASP A 140 -0.41 10.76 9.48
C ASP A 140 -0.93 9.57 8.68
N VAL A 141 -2.22 9.30 8.79
CA VAL A 141 -2.90 8.23 8.06
C VAL A 141 -4.11 8.83 7.32
N LEU A 142 -4.13 8.64 6.02
CA LEU A 142 -5.25 9.05 5.16
C LEU A 142 -6.00 7.79 4.71
N VAL A 143 -7.29 7.77 4.95
CA VAL A 143 -8.16 6.64 4.57
C VAL A 143 -9.09 7.04 3.43
#